data_7255b2405fd064ae66afff8b4432c659
#
_entry.id   7255b2405fd064ae66afff8b4432c659
#
_cell.length_a   1.000
_cell.length_b   1.000
_cell.length_c   1.000
_cell.angle_alpha   90.00
_cell.angle_beta   90.00
_cell.angle_gamma   90.00
#
_symmetry.space_group_name_H-M   'P 1'
#
loop_
_entity.id
_entity.type
_entity.pdbx_description
1 polymer ?
#
loop_
_entity_poly.entity_id
_entity_poly.type
_entity_poly.pdbx_seq_one_letter_code
_entity_poly.pdbx_strand_id
1 'polypeptide(L)'
;DFGVFLNTPTGEDSDKILLPKSQVPKGTQLNDVLNVFVYKDSEDRPIATMEEPSIELGQVARLYVKEVTKIGAFLDWGLSKDLLLPFKEQAYEVKEDDAVLVTLYVDKSDRLCASMKVYNHLSNESPYKKDDEVFGRVYEISDNFGVFIAVDDKYSALLPKKEVFEKYRINQPVYARVAQVMDDGRLTLSVKKKIPEQMNDDASFIYETLQRENGFLPFNDKSDSEAVKNRFHMSKNAFKRAIGHL
;
A
#
# COMPACT_ATOMS: atom_id res chain seq x y z
N ASP A 1 29.00 11.78 -31.33
CA ASP A 1 27.55 11.98 -31.37
C ASP A 1 26.95 11.39 -30.13
N PHE A 2 26.53 12.26 -29.20
CA PHE A 2 25.98 11.86 -27.89
C PHE A 2 24.51 11.45 -27.96
N GLY A 3 23.80 11.80 -29.06
CA GLY A 3 22.37 11.53 -29.27
C GLY A 3 21.73 12.55 -30.20
N VAL A 4 20.40 12.70 -30.09
CA VAL A 4 19.63 13.70 -30.82
C VAL A 4 19.04 14.73 -29.87
N PHE A 5 18.87 15.95 -30.30
CA PHE A 5 18.19 16.97 -29.55
C PHE A 5 16.72 17.01 -29.97
N LEU A 6 15.84 16.85 -29.01
CA LEU A 6 14.39 17.01 -29.16
C LEU A 6 14.02 18.46 -28.85
N ASN A 7 13.07 18.99 -29.60
CA ASN A 7 12.51 20.30 -29.35
C ASN A 7 11.05 20.21 -28.99
N THR A 8 10.52 21.13 -28.21
CA THR A 8 9.08 21.19 -27.94
C THR A 8 8.33 21.64 -29.20
N PRO A 9 6.99 21.43 -29.27
CA PRO A 9 6.19 21.95 -30.39
C PRO A 9 6.28 23.48 -30.61
N THR A 10 6.69 24.23 -29.59
CA THR A 10 6.90 25.69 -29.65
C THR A 10 8.18 26.10 -30.37
N GLY A 11 9.16 25.18 -30.50
CA GLY A 11 10.31 25.33 -31.39
C GLY A 11 11.40 26.30 -30.94
N GLU A 12 11.41 26.74 -29.68
CA GLU A 12 12.49 27.63 -29.20
C GLU A 12 13.80 26.85 -28.98
N ASP A 13 14.92 27.41 -29.45
CA ASP A 13 16.24 26.78 -29.33
C ASP A 13 16.70 26.57 -27.87
N SER A 14 16.15 27.32 -26.93
CA SER A 14 16.41 27.20 -25.50
C SER A 14 15.88 25.91 -24.88
N ASP A 15 14.90 25.25 -25.51
CA ASP A 15 14.15 24.13 -24.98
C ASP A 15 14.62 22.77 -25.50
N LYS A 16 15.82 22.73 -26.07
CA LYS A 16 16.42 21.51 -26.62
C LYS A 16 16.78 20.53 -25.50
N ILE A 17 16.20 19.33 -25.57
CA ILE A 17 16.41 18.23 -24.59
C ILE A 17 17.17 17.12 -25.30
N LEU A 18 18.25 16.64 -24.72
CA LEU A 18 19.04 15.54 -25.27
C LEU A 18 18.31 14.20 -25.05
N LEU A 19 18.08 13.44 -26.12
CA LEU A 19 17.78 12.02 -26.11
C LEU A 19 19.07 11.24 -26.41
N PRO A 20 19.60 10.41 -25.47
CA PRO A 20 20.84 9.66 -25.69
C PRO A 20 20.73 8.74 -26.90
N LYS A 21 21.85 8.58 -27.62
CA LYS A 21 21.93 7.79 -28.86
C LYS A 21 21.42 6.33 -28.69
N SER A 22 21.69 5.74 -27.54
CA SER A 22 21.25 4.37 -27.21
C SER A 22 19.74 4.21 -27.16
N GLN A 23 19.02 5.31 -27.00
CA GLN A 23 17.57 5.34 -26.87
C GLN A 23 16.85 5.88 -28.12
N VAL A 24 17.58 6.36 -29.11
CA VAL A 24 16.99 6.83 -30.39
C VAL A 24 16.46 5.62 -31.16
N PRO A 25 15.16 5.55 -31.50
CA PRO A 25 14.60 4.44 -32.26
C PRO A 25 15.28 4.34 -33.65
N LYS A 26 15.48 3.09 -34.13
CA LYS A 26 16.06 2.87 -35.47
C LYS A 26 15.15 3.44 -36.53
N GLY A 27 15.71 4.24 -37.42
CA GLY A 27 14.98 4.83 -38.54
C GLY A 27 14.38 6.21 -38.22
N THR A 28 14.61 6.77 -37.02
CA THR A 28 14.19 8.15 -36.68
C THR A 28 14.79 9.15 -37.66
N GLN A 29 13.95 10.01 -38.18
CA GLN A 29 14.32 11.10 -39.13
C GLN A 29 14.12 12.48 -38.50
N LEU A 30 14.66 13.49 -39.13
CA LEU A 30 14.45 14.87 -38.73
C LEU A 30 12.95 15.23 -38.83
N ASN A 31 12.40 15.86 -37.78
CA ASN A 31 10.98 16.22 -37.59
C ASN A 31 10.06 15.07 -37.23
N ASP A 32 10.58 13.88 -36.94
CA ASP A 32 9.75 12.84 -36.30
C ASP A 32 9.34 13.28 -34.88
N VAL A 33 8.11 12.90 -34.49
CA VAL A 33 7.58 13.15 -33.14
C VAL A 33 7.82 11.91 -32.29
N LEU A 34 8.52 12.09 -31.19
CA LEU A 34 8.79 11.01 -30.20
C LEU A 34 8.07 11.31 -28.88
N ASN A 35 7.42 10.31 -28.32
CA ASN A 35 6.90 10.37 -26.95
C ASN A 35 8.03 9.99 -26.01
N VAL A 36 8.43 10.89 -25.13
CA VAL A 36 9.57 10.69 -24.23
C VAL A 36 9.22 11.14 -22.83
N PHE A 37 9.83 10.51 -21.83
CA PHE A 37 9.85 11.00 -20.48
C PHE A 37 11.03 11.94 -20.27
N VAL A 38 10.82 13.07 -19.58
CA VAL A 38 11.88 14.06 -19.31
C VAL A 38 12.15 14.12 -17.82
N TYR A 39 13.44 14.01 -17.45
CA TYR A 39 13.89 14.12 -16.07
C TYR A 39 15.27 14.82 -16.01
N LYS A 40 15.80 15.06 -14.81
CA LYS A 40 17.15 15.65 -14.65
C LYS A 40 18.21 14.56 -14.47
N ASP A 41 19.29 14.64 -15.25
CA ASP A 41 20.45 13.77 -15.12
C ASP A 41 21.27 14.08 -13.83
N SER A 42 22.40 13.40 -13.64
CA SER A 42 23.26 13.61 -12.47
C SER A 42 23.95 14.98 -12.40
N GLU A 43 23.94 15.73 -13.50
CA GLU A 43 24.49 17.09 -13.60
C GLU A 43 23.36 18.16 -13.63
N ASP A 44 22.13 17.77 -13.26
CA ASP A 44 20.93 18.62 -13.22
C ASP A 44 20.46 19.17 -14.57
N ARG A 45 20.88 18.56 -15.68
CA ARG A 45 20.45 18.92 -17.02
C ARG A 45 19.19 18.15 -17.41
N PRO A 46 18.20 18.77 -18.07
CA PRO A 46 17.07 18.05 -18.65
C PRO A 46 17.56 17.00 -19.65
N ILE A 47 17.12 15.76 -19.49
CA ILE A 47 17.40 14.64 -20.39
C ILE A 47 16.12 13.91 -20.71
N ALA A 48 15.97 13.46 -21.95
CA ALA A 48 14.85 12.65 -22.41
C ALA A 48 15.21 11.15 -22.37
N THR A 49 14.22 10.31 -22.16
CA THR A 49 14.33 8.85 -22.25
C THR A 49 13.10 8.26 -22.93
N MET A 50 13.31 7.16 -23.67
CA MET A 50 12.23 6.32 -24.21
C MET A 50 11.76 5.29 -23.19
N GLU A 51 12.48 5.13 -22.07
CA GLU A 51 12.08 4.26 -20.97
C GLU A 51 10.86 4.85 -20.27
N GLU A 52 9.90 4.01 -19.90
CA GLU A 52 8.71 4.40 -19.16
C GLU A 52 8.97 4.23 -17.65
N PRO A 53 8.83 5.29 -16.85
CA PRO A 53 8.97 5.17 -15.41
C PRO A 53 7.82 4.33 -14.83
N SER A 54 8.11 3.58 -13.76
CA SER A 54 7.10 2.79 -13.04
C SER A 54 6.12 3.65 -12.23
N ILE A 55 6.34 4.96 -12.15
CA ILE A 55 5.52 5.92 -11.41
C ILE A 55 5.65 7.32 -12.02
N GLU A 56 4.55 8.06 -12.04
CA GLU A 56 4.49 9.46 -12.48
C GLU A 56 4.05 10.38 -11.33
N LEU A 57 4.17 11.70 -11.55
CA LEU A 57 3.68 12.69 -10.57
C LEU A 57 2.19 12.52 -10.29
N GLY A 58 1.85 12.52 -8.99
CA GLY A 58 0.47 12.33 -8.52
C GLY A 58 0.03 10.87 -8.39
N GLN A 59 0.83 9.93 -8.83
CA GLN A 59 0.59 8.50 -8.66
C GLN A 59 1.23 7.96 -7.37
N VAL A 60 0.81 6.78 -6.98
CA VAL A 60 1.40 5.97 -5.93
C VAL A 60 1.82 4.64 -6.53
N ALA A 61 3.03 4.19 -6.24
CA ALA A 61 3.52 2.90 -6.69
C ALA A 61 4.42 2.25 -5.63
N ARG A 62 4.58 0.95 -5.76
CA ARG A 62 5.50 0.17 -4.93
C ARG A 62 6.80 -0.02 -5.68
N LEU A 63 7.89 0.53 -5.13
CA LEU A 63 9.23 0.46 -5.71
C LEU A 63 10.19 -0.29 -4.79
N TYR A 64 11.26 -0.82 -5.35
CA TYR A 64 12.29 -1.54 -4.59
C TYR A 64 13.50 -0.65 -4.29
N VAL A 65 14.01 -0.77 -3.07
CA VAL A 65 15.24 -0.11 -2.63
C VAL A 65 16.43 -0.84 -3.25
N LYS A 66 17.22 -0.15 -4.06
CA LYS A 66 18.48 -0.67 -4.64
C LYS A 66 19.68 -0.47 -3.74
N GLU A 67 19.73 0.71 -3.11
CA GLU A 67 20.87 1.12 -2.30
C GLU A 67 20.43 2.08 -1.20
N VAL A 68 21.07 2.00 -0.02
CA VAL A 68 20.92 2.97 1.07
C VAL A 68 22.22 3.73 1.24
N THR A 69 22.13 5.06 1.17
CA THR A 69 23.29 5.97 1.22
C THR A 69 23.19 6.96 2.38
N LYS A 70 24.15 7.89 2.49
CA LYS A 70 24.16 8.94 3.52
C LYS A 70 23.08 10.02 3.35
N ILE A 71 22.41 10.08 2.19
CA ILE A 71 21.39 11.10 1.89
C ILE A 71 19.97 10.54 1.83
N GLY A 72 19.83 9.22 1.82
CA GLY A 72 18.57 8.51 1.69
C GLY A 72 18.75 7.19 0.97
N ALA A 73 17.65 6.59 0.55
CA ALA A 73 17.62 5.38 -0.26
C ALA A 73 17.43 5.72 -1.73
N PHE A 74 17.99 4.90 -2.62
CA PHE A 74 17.74 4.95 -4.05
C PHE A 74 16.82 3.81 -4.46
N LEU A 75 15.78 4.13 -5.21
CA LEU A 75 14.73 3.23 -5.62
C LEU A 75 14.83 2.93 -7.11
N ASP A 76 14.55 1.67 -7.48
CA ASP A 76 14.33 1.29 -8.85
C ASP A 76 12.94 1.74 -9.31
N TRP A 77 12.88 2.60 -10.30
CA TRP A 77 11.64 3.11 -10.88
C TRP A 77 11.55 2.92 -12.41
N GLY A 78 12.40 2.01 -12.93
CA GLY A 78 12.41 1.62 -14.33
C GLY A 78 13.28 2.50 -15.25
N LEU A 79 13.93 3.53 -14.72
CA LEU A 79 14.85 4.38 -15.48
C LEU A 79 16.30 4.10 -15.11
N SER A 80 17.22 4.49 -16.01
CA SER A 80 18.67 4.29 -15.79
C SER A 80 19.23 5.05 -14.60
N LYS A 81 18.59 6.15 -14.18
CA LYS A 81 18.92 6.87 -12.94
C LYS A 81 17.92 6.53 -11.87
N ASP A 82 18.40 5.99 -10.75
CA ASP A 82 17.57 5.61 -9.62
C ASP A 82 16.91 6.84 -8.95
N LEU A 83 15.73 6.63 -8.36
CA LEU A 83 14.93 7.66 -7.73
C LEU A 83 15.32 7.82 -6.26
N LEU A 84 15.68 9.02 -5.83
CA LEU A 84 16.04 9.31 -4.43
C LEU A 84 14.80 9.35 -3.53
N LEU A 85 14.84 8.59 -2.44
CA LEU A 85 13.93 8.67 -1.28
C LEU A 85 14.71 9.26 -0.10
N PRO A 86 14.66 10.58 0.16
CA PRO A 86 15.38 11.21 1.25
C PRO A 86 14.94 10.71 2.63
N PHE A 87 15.82 10.68 3.63
CA PHE A 87 15.48 10.24 4.98
C PHE A 87 14.25 10.93 5.59
N LYS A 88 14.08 12.24 5.37
CA LYS A 88 12.92 13.03 5.85
C LYS A 88 11.59 12.63 5.24
N GLU A 89 11.63 11.88 4.12
CA GLU A 89 10.46 11.39 3.38
C GLU A 89 10.19 9.90 3.67
N GLN A 90 11.02 9.24 4.46
CA GLN A 90 10.82 7.86 4.90
C GLN A 90 9.90 7.82 6.12
N ALA A 91 8.98 6.87 6.15
CA ALA A 91 8.12 6.59 7.31
C ALA A 91 8.79 5.64 8.33
N TYR A 92 9.80 4.91 7.92
CA TYR A 92 10.66 4.05 8.73
C TYR A 92 12.03 3.90 8.06
N GLU A 93 13.01 3.39 8.78
CA GLU A 93 14.34 3.08 8.23
C GLU A 93 14.27 1.91 7.24
N VAL A 94 14.47 2.19 5.97
CA VAL A 94 14.41 1.20 4.89
C VAL A 94 15.76 0.54 4.69
N LYS A 95 15.76 -0.67 4.10
CA LYS A 95 16.93 -1.47 3.76
C LYS A 95 16.93 -1.82 2.27
N GLU A 96 18.07 -2.25 1.77
CA GLU A 96 18.17 -2.84 0.42
C GLU A 96 17.19 -3.99 0.25
N ASP A 97 16.62 -4.11 -0.93
CA ASP A 97 15.57 -5.05 -1.32
C ASP A 97 14.19 -4.82 -0.66
N ASP A 98 14.06 -3.84 0.24
CA ASP A 98 12.74 -3.46 0.74
C ASP A 98 11.86 -2.93 -0.41
N ALA A 99 10.62 -3.37 -0.44
CA ALA A 99 9.62 -2.81 -1.34
C ALA A 99 8.79 -1.76 -0.58
N VAL A 100 8.86 -0.51 -0.99
CA VAL A 100 8.25 0.63 -0.32
C VAL A 100 7.16 1.28 -1.17
N LEU A 101 6.06 1.69 -0.54
CA LEU A 101 4.99 2.44 -1.20
C LEU A 101 5.36 3.92 -1.19
N VAL A 102 5.42 4.53 -2.36
CA VAL A 102 5.86 5.91 -2.55
C VAL A 102 5.00 6.68 -3.54
N THR A 103 5.06 7.98 -3.45
CA THR A 103 4.62 8.95 -4.45
C THR A 103 5.79 9.78 -4.93
N LEU A 104 5.64 10.48 -6.05
CA LEU A 104 6.64 11.44 -6.54
C LEU A 104 6.30 12.86 -6.08
N TYR A 105 7.34 13.61 -5.78
CA TYR A 105 7.28 15.07 -5.65
C TYR A 105 8.50 15.74 -6.29
N VAL A 106 8.37 17.02 -6.60
CA VAL A 106 9.48 17.84 -7.07
C VAL A 106 10.09 18.55 -5.87
N ASP A 107 11.38 18.37 -5.65
CA ASP A 107 12.10 19.02 -4.56
C ASP A 107 12.42 20.50 -4.88
N LYS A 108 13.07 21.20 -3.93
CA LYS A 108 13.45 22.62 -4.10
C LYS A 108 14.49 22.87 -5.19
N SER A 109 15.12 21.83 -5.71
CA SER A 109 16.12 21.85 -6.79
C SER A 109 15.51 21.41 -8.12
N ASP A 110 14.17 21.38 -8.23
CA ASP A 110 13.43 20.88 -9.39
C ASP A 110 13.80 19.44 -9.78
N ARG A 111 14.12 18.58 -8.81
CA ARG A 111 14.37 17.16 -9.03
C ARG A 111 13.19 16.33 -8.60
N LEU A 112 12.89 15.28 -9.36
CA LEU A 112 11.96 14.27 -8.93
C LEU A 112 12.56 13.45 -7.78
N CYS A 113 11.81 13.34 -6.69
CA CYS A 113 12.15 12.55 -5.52
C CYS A 113 10.94 11.72 -5.06
N ALA A 114 11.21 10.61 -4.37
CA ALA A 114 10.18 9.79 -3.77
C ALA A 114 9.82 10.27 -2.35
N SER A 115 8.57 10.04 -1.96
CA SER A 115 8.09 10.25 -0.59
C SER A 115 7.18 9.08 -0.17
N MET A 116 7.33 8.58 1.05
CA MET A 116 6.41 7.59 1.63
C MET A 116 5.15 8.23 2.23
N LYS A 117 5.00 9.55 2.16
CA LYS A 117 3.81 10.30 2.63
C LYS A 117 2.70 10.26 1.58
N VAL A 118 2.12 9.08 1.37
CA VAL A 118 1.20 8.80 0.26
C VAL A 118 -0.25 9.21 0.51
N TYR A 119 -0.62 9.62 1.71
CA TYR A 119 -2.01 9.89 2.12
C TYR A 119 -2.83 10.71 1.10
N ASN A 120 -2.27 11.82 0.63
CA ASN A 120 -2.96 12.75 -0.29
C ASN A 120 -2.95 12.29 -1.76
N HIS A 121 -2.29 11.19 -2.07
CA HIS A 121 -2.12 10.67 -3.43
C HIS A 121 -2.90 9.36 -3.65
N LEU A 122 -3.44 8.77 -2.58
CA LEU A 122 -4.30 7.61 -2.68
C LEU A 122 -5.69 8.03 -3.15
N SER A 123 -6.26 7.23 -4.05
CA SER A 123 -7.60 7.46 -4.58
C SER A 123 -8.69 7.11 -3.56
N ASN A 124 -9.74 7.90 -3.53
CA ASN A 124 -10.98 7.58 -2.82
C ASN A 124 -12.00 6.88 -3.74
N GLU A 125 -11.76 6.84 -5.05
CA GLU A 125 -12.65 6.20 -6.03
C GLU A 125 -12.31 4.72 -6.19
N SER A 126 -12.70 3.90 -5.21
CA SER A 126 -12.49 2.47 -5.26
C SER A 126 -13.67 1.72 -5.88
N PRO A 127 -13.45 0.54 -6.51
CA PRO A 127 -14.53 -0.31 -7.01
C PRO A 127 -15.22 -1.11 -5.90
N TYR A 128 -14.67 -1.09 -4.68
CA TYR A 128 -15.10 -1.93 -3.59
C TYR A 128 -16.40 -1.49 -2.95
N LYS A 129 -17.15 -2.49 -2.47
CA LYS A 129 -18.42 -2.32 -1.76
C LYS A 129 -18.31 -2.89 -0.35
N LYS A 130 -19.30 -2.58 0.46
CA LYS A 130 -19.42 -3.21 1.79
C LYS A 130 -19.41 -4.72 1.66
N ASP A 131 -18.65 -5.36 2.55
CA ASP A 131 -18.44 -6.80 2.68
C ASP A 131 -17.45 -7.42 1.68
N ASP A 132 -16.89 -6.66 0.74
CA ASP A 132 -15.81 -7.14 -0.10
C ASP A 132 -14.54 -7.39 0.73
N GLU A 133 -13.84 -8.47 0.39
CA GLU A 133 -12.51 -8.76 0.94
C GLU A 133 -11.46 -7.98 0.17
N VAL A 134 -10.53 -7.37 0.88
CA VAL A 134 -9.49 -6.52 0.32
C VAL A 134 -8.13 -6.88 0.91
N PHE A 135 -7.11 -6.67 0.09
CA PHE A 135 -5.72 -6.72 0.49
C PHE A 135 -5.11 -5.32 0.42
N GLY A 136 -4.27 -4.98 1.39
CA GLY A 136 -3.58 -3.70 1.39
C GLY A 136 -2.34 -3.71 2.26
N ARG A 137 -1.71 -2.54 2.39
CA ARG A 137 -0.51 -2.34 3.21
C ARG A 137 -0.67 -1.14 4.11
N VAL A 138 -0.15 -1.29 5.32
CA VAL A 138 -0.09 -0.19 6.28
C VAL A 138 0.90 0.86 5.77
N TYR A 139 0.45 2.10 5.62
CA TYR A 139 1.32 3.22 5.28
C TYR A 139 1.46 4.29 6.39
N GLU A 140 0.50 4.31 7.33
CA GLU A 140 0.53 5.22 8.47
C GLU A 140 -0.18 4.60 9.68
N ILE A 141 0.29 4.90 10.89
CA ILE A 141 -0.33 4.46 12.15
C ILE A 141 -0.60 5.71 12.99
N SER A 142 -1.84 5.87 13.44
CA SER A 142 -2.28 6.99 14.25
C SER A 142 -2.87 6.52 15.57
N ASP A 143 -2.37 7.06 16.68
CA ASP A 143 -2.90 6.75 18.01
C ASP A 143 -4.36 7.19 18.18
N ASN A 144 -4.81 8.17 17.41
CA ASN A 144 -6.17 8.71 17.49
C ASN A 144 -7.15 8.00 16.57
N PHE A 145 -6.74 7.70 15.34
CA PHE A 145 -7.65 7.20 14.30
C PHE A 145 -7.57 5.68 14.10
N GLY A 146 -6.39 5.09 14.20
CA GLY A 146 -6.12 3.69 13.93
C GLY A 146 -5.04 3.49 12.88
N VAL A 147 -5.22 2.51 11.99
CA VAL A 147 -4.21 2.11 11.00
C VAL A 147 -4.71 2.49 9.61
N PHE A 148 -3.92 3.29 8.90
CA PHE A 148 -4.18 3.68 7.53
C PHE A 148 -3.57 2.65 6.58
N ILE A 149 -4.37 2.20 5.63
CA ILE A 149 -4.06 1.09 4.72
C ILE A 149 -4.27 1.54 3.29
N ALA A 150 -3.29 1.32 2.44
CA ALA A 150 -3.43 1.46 1.00
C ALA A 150 -3.93 0.13 0.43
N VAL A 151 -5.21 0.05 0.10
CA VAL A 151 -5.82 -1.11 -0.55
C VAL A 151 -5.37 -1.14 -2.00
N ASP A 152 -4.86 -2.29 -2.46
CA ASP A 152 -4.25 -2.49 -3.80
C ASP A 152 -3.12 -1.49 -4.10
N ASP A 153 -2.45 -0.98 -3.05
CA ASP A 153 -1.45 0.09 -3.16
C ASP A 153 -2.00 1.38 -3.83
N LYS A 154 -3.30 1.56 -3.88
CA LYS A 154 -3.99 2.61 -4.65
C LYS A 154 -5.10 3.33 -3.89
N TYR A 155 -5.90 2.62 -3.10
CA TYR A 155 -7.12 3.18 -2.51
C TYR A 155 -6.96 3.47 -1.02
N SER A 156 -7.45 4.62 -0.59
CA SER A 156 -7.38 5.07 0.80
C SER A 156 -8.35 4.29 1.69
N ALA A 157 -7.83 3.67 2.75
CA ALA A 157 -8.63 2.94 3.71
C ALA A 157 -8.14 3.16 5.15
N LEU A 158 -9.07 3.06 6.10
CA LEU A 158 -8.82 3.14 7.53
C LEU A 158 -9.33 1.90 8.23
N LEU A 159 -8.46 1.24 8.98
CA LEU A 159 -8.84 0.31 10.05
C LEU A 159 -8.98 1.12 11.34
N PRO A 160 -10.22 1.37 11.82
CA PRO A 160 -10.44 2.23 12.99
C PRO A 160 -9.78 1.66 14.25
N LYS A 161 -9.36 2.54 15.17
CA LYS A 161 -8.69 2.15 16.43
C LYS A 161 -9.43 1.04 17.20
N LYS A 162 -10.77 1.06 17.21
CA LYS A 162 -11.62 0.02 17.86
C LYS A 162 -11.54 -1.36 17.20
N GLU A 163 -11.00 -1.44 15.99
CA GLU A 163 -10.79 -2.67 15.22
C GLU A 163 -9.32 -3.13 15.25
N VAL A 164 -8.42 -2.34 15.90
CA VAL A 164 -7.00 -2.66 16.05
C VAL A 164 -6.81 -3.54 17.28
N PHE A 165 -6.59 -4.85 17.08
CA PHE A 165 -6.42 -5.84 18.14
C PHE A 165 -4.98 -6.31 18.32
N GLU A 166 -4.11 -5.95 17.40
CA GLU A 166 -2.69 -6.30 17.39
C GLU A 166 -1.82 -5.07 17.06
N LYS A 167 -0.52 -5.20 17.21
CA LYS A 167 0.43 -4.16 16.82
C LYS A 167 0.75 -4.27 15.33
N TYR A 168 0.43 -3.23 14.59
CA TYR A 168 0.79 -3.10 13.18
C TYR A 168 2.14 -2.41 13.00
N ARG A 169 2.76 -2.64 11.85
CA ARG A 169 3.98 -1.95 11.42
C ARG A 169 3.75 -1.36 10.02
N ILE A 170 4.45 -0.27 9.73
CA ILE A 170 4.45 0.30 8.36
C ILE A 170 4.92 -0.77 7.38
N ASN A 171 4.35 -0.79 6.18
CA ASN A 171 4.55 -1.77 5.11
C ASN A 171 4.03 -3.20 5.41
N GLN A 172 3.42 -3.43 6.57
CA GLN A 172 2.81 -4.72 6.89
C GLN A 172 1.63 -5.00 5.95
N PRO A 173 1.56 -6.20 5.33
CA PRO A 173 0.40 -6.62 4.56
C PRO A 173 -0.80 -6.88 5.49
N VAL A 174 -1.98 -6.49 5.05
CA VAL A 174 -3.24 -6.65 5.81
C VAL A 174 -4.31 -7.19 4.88
N TYR A 175 -4.94 -8.29 5.29
CA TYR A 175 -6.19 -8.78 4.72
C TYR A 175 -7.34 -8.31 5.60
N ALA A 176 -8.31 -7.68 5.00
CA ALA A 176 -9.44 -7.10 5.72
C ALA A 176 -10.71 -7.14 4.87
N ARG A 177 -11.83 -6.85 5.49
CA ARG A 177 -13.12 -6.69 4.82
C ARG A 177 -13.55 -5.23 4.86
N VAL A 178 -14.18 -4.76 3.80
CA VAL A 178 -14.79 -3.43 3.76
C VAL A 178 -16.02 -3.43 4.67
N ALA A 179 -15.92 -2.72 5.79
CA ALA A 179 -17.04 -2.55 6.73
C ALA A 179 -18.03 -1.49 6.23
N GLN A 180 -17.49 -0.44 5.58
CA GLN A 180 -18.28 0.67 5.05
C GLN A 180 -17.47 1.41 3.98
N VAL A 181 -18.16 1.91 2.97
CA VAL A 181 -17.66 2.94 2.05
C VAL A 181 -18.20 4.27 2.54
N MET A 182 -17.32 5.23 2.80
CA MET A 182 -17.68 6.57 3.27
C MET A 182 -18.25 7.41 2.13
N ASP A 183 -18.94 8.51 2.45
CA ASP A 183 -19.55 9.42 1.44
C ASP A 183 -18.49 10.04 0.50
N ASP A 184 -17.26 10.20 0.96
CA ASP A 184 -16.11 10.67 0.19
C ASP A 184 -15.36 9.54 -0.55
N GLY A 185 -15.88 8.32 -0.53
CA GLY A 185 -15.35 7.15 -1.22
C GLY A 185 -14.26 6.40 -0.45
N ARG A 186 -13.72 6.93 0.66
CA ARG A 186 -12.75 6.22 1.49
C ARG A 186 -13.34 4.96 2.10
N LEU A 187 -12.52 3.93 2.25
CA LEU A 187 -12.93 2.65 2.80
C LEU A 187 -12.70 2.62 4.32
N THR A 188 -13.69 2.12 5.06
CA THR A 188 -13.50 1.70 6.45
C THR A 188 -13.39 0.19 6.49
N LEU A 189 -12.34 -0.32 7.11
CA LEU A 189 -12.03 -1.74 7.14
C LEU A 189 -12.35 -2.38 8.49
N SER A 190 -12.55 -3.70 8.49
CA SER A 190 -12.64 -4.55 9.66
C SER A 190 -11.84 -5.83 9.43
N VAL A 191 -11.08 -6.25 10.44
CA VAL A 191 -10.36 -7.53 10.44
C VAL A 191 -11.15 -8.63 11.16
N LYS A 192 -12.32 -8.31 11.71
CA LYS A 192 -13.21 -9.28 12.32
C LYS A 192 -13.93 -10.12 11.29
N LYS A 193 -14.01 -11.41 11.52
CA LYS A 193 -14.89 -12.29 10.76
C LYS A 193 -16.34 -11.85 10.91
N LYS A 194 -17.16 -12.12 9.92
CA LYS A 194 -18.62 -11.92 10.02
C LYS A 194 -19.16 -12.77 11.17
N ILE A 195 -20.19 -12.26 11.87
CA ILE A 195 -20.82 -12.97 12.98
C ILE A 195 -21.22 -14.44 12.64
N PRO A 196 -21.79 -14.72 11.45
CA PRO A 196 -22.10 -16.12 11.07
C PRO A 196 -20.85 -16.99 10.90
N GLU A 197 -19.76 -16.47 10.32
CA GLU A 197 -18.51 -17.20 10.14
C GLU A 197 -17.82 -17.46 11.49
N GLN A 198 -17.75 -16.44 12.33
CA GLN A 198 -17.23 -16.61 13.71
C GLN A 198 -18.06 -17.58 14.51
N MET A 199 -19.38 -17.57 14.35
CA MET A 199 -20.29 -18.52 15.04
C MET A 199 -20.04 -19.95 14.59
N ASN A 200 -19.79 -20.18 13.29
CA ASN A 200 -19.43 -21.50 12.77
C ASN A 200 -18.09 -21.99 13.33
N ASP A 201 -17.07 -21.13 13.40
CA ASP A 201 -15.78 -21.45 13.97
C ASP A 201 -15.89 -21.78 15.46
N ASP A 202 -16.63 -20.95 16.21
CA ASP A 202 -16.88 -21.14 17.65
C ASP A 202 -17.64 -22.47 17.92
N ALA A 203 -18.64 -22.77 17.09
CA ALA A 203 -19.40 -24.01 17.17
C ALA A 203 -18.54 -25.25 16.87
N SER A 204 -17.74 -25.18 15.79
CA SER A 204 -16.80 -26.25 15.43
C SER A 204 -15.80 -26.51 16.56
N PHE A 205 -15.23 -25.46 17.16
CA PHE A 205 -14.28 -25.56 18.27
C PHE A 205 -14.93 -26.21 19.51
N ILE A 206 -16.19 -25.84 19.86
CA ILE A 206 -16.94 -26.44 20.94
C ILE A 206 -17.23 -27.93 20.65
N TYR A 207 -17.63 -28.23 19.40
CA TYR A 207 -17.92 -29.60 18.98
C TYR A 207 -16.70 -30.51 19.06
N GLU A 208 -15.56 -30.06 18.53
CA GLU A 208 -14.29 -30.80 18.63
C GLU A 208 -13.89 -31.02 20.12
N THR A 209 -14.06 -30.00 20.95
CA THR A 209 -13.79 -30.11 22.38
C THR A 209 -14.71 -31.14 23.05
N LEU A 210 -16.01 -31.15 22.72
CA LEU A 210 -16.97 -32.12 23.17
C LEU A 210 -16.58 -33.55 22.78
N GLN A 211 -16.13 -33.76 21.55
CA GLN A 211 -15.65 -35.06 21.07
C GLN A 211 -14.42 -35.54 21.85
N ARG A 212 -13.46 -34.67 22.13
CA ARG A 212 -12.25 -34.98 22.93
C ARG A 212 -12.57 -35.33 24.37
N GLU A 213 -13.65 -34.79 24.91
CA GLU A 213 -14.16 -35.07 26.29
C GLU A 213 -15.23 -36.16 26.34
N ASN A 214 -15.17 -37.11 25.37
CA ASN A 214 -16.10 -38.26 25.30
C ASN A 214 -17.58 -37.88 25.23
N GLY A 215 -17.91 -36.74 24.60
CA GLY A 215 -19.29 -36.33 24.38
C GLY A 215 -19.94 -35.61 25.57
N PHE A 216 -19.19 -35.23 26.59
CA PHE A 216 -19.72 -34.49 27.73
C PHE A 216 -18.83 -33.28 28.07
N LEU A 217 -19.48 -32.12 28.20
CA LEU A 217 -18.86 -30.89 28.69
C LEU A 217 -19.74 -30.31 29.82
N PRO A 218 -19.18 -30.00 31.01
CA PRO A 218 -19.95 -29.46 32.15
C PRO A 218 -20.26 -27.95 31.96
N PHE A 219 -20.67 -27.56 30.70
CA PHE A 219 -20.97 -26.19 30.34
C PHE A 219 -22.34 -26.10 29.67
N ASN A 220 -23.07 -25.02 29.95
CA ASN A 220 -24.37 -24.70 29.37
C ASN A 220 -24.54 -23.18 29.25
N ASP A 221 -25.69 -22.72 28.76
CA ASP A 221 -26.03 -21.32 28.57
C ASP A 221 -26.02 -20.48 29.87
N LYS A 222 -26.06 -21.11 31.03
CA LYS A 222 -26.01 -20.46 32.35
C LYS A 222 -24.64 -20.50 33.01
N SER A 223 -23.67 -21.21 32.41
CA SER A 223 -22.31 -21.30 32.93
C SER A 223 -21.68 -19.94 33.18
N ASP A 224 -20.76 -19.86 34.15
CA ASP A 224 -20.07 -18.63 34.51
C ASP A 224 -19.27 -18.06 33.35
N SER A 225 -19.23 -16.73 33.23
CA SER A 225 -18.55 -16.02 32.13
C SER A 225 -17.06 -16.25 32.13
N GLU A 226 -16.44 -16.32 33.31
CA GLU A 226 -14.99 -16.49 33.45
C GLU A 226 -14.59 -17.93 33.17
N ALA A 227 -15.39 -18.90 33.62
CA ALA A 227 -15.19 -20.31 33.29
C ALA A 227 -15.30 -20.59 31.80
N VAL A 228 -16.28 -20.00 31.10
CA VAL A 228 -16.39 -20.07 29.62
C VAL A 228 -15.19 -19.44 28.94
N LYS A 229 -14.79 -18.25 29.36
CA LYS A 229 -13.65 -17.55 28.78
C LYS A 229 -12.35 -18.34 28.95
N ASN A 230 -12.13 -18.91 30.13
CA ASN A 230 -10.92 -19.69 30.41
C ASN A 230 -10.86 -21.00 29.61
N ARG A 231 -12.02 -21.68 29.42
CA ARG A 231 -12.07 -22.98 28.74
C ARG A 231 -12.09 -22.85 27.21
N PHE A 232 -12.86 -21.89 26.67
CA PHE A 232 -13.16 -21.79 25.26
C PHE A 232 -12.55 -20.53 24.59
N HIS A 233 -11.92 -19.66 25.36
CA HIS A 233 -11.31 -18.39 24.87
C HIS A 233 -12.32 -17.46 24.17
N MET A 234 -13.60 -17.57 24.47
CA MET A 234 -14.69 -16.78 23.90
C MET A 234 -15.55 -16.13 24.97
N SER A 235 -16.33 -15.11 24.60
CA SER A 235 -17.28 -14.49 25.50
C SER A 235 -18.48 -15.41 25.75
N LYS A 236 -19.17 -15.28 26.92
CA LYS A 236 -20.38 -16.02 27.20
C LYS A 236 -21.47 -15.86 26.12
N ASN A 237 -21.59 -14.67 25.53
CA ASN A 237 -22.55 -14.44 24.45
C ASN A 237 -22.16 -15.17 23.16
N ALA A 238 -20.85 -15.24 22.81
CA ALA A 238 -20.34 -16.03 21.70
C ALA A 238 -20.62 -17.52 21.93
N PHE A 239 -20.28 -18.03 23.12
CA PHE A 239 -20.57 -19.42 23.53
C PHE A 239 -22.05 -19.77 23.38
N LYS A 240 -22.96 -18.92 23.90
CA LYS A 240 -24.41 -19.15 23.78
C LYS A 240 -24.88 -19.24 22.33
N ARG A 241 -24.38 -18.36 21.46
CA ARG A 241 -24.71 -18.42 20.03
C ARG A 241 -24.17 -19.67 19.37
N ALA A 242 -22.94 -20.06 19.70
CA ALA A 242 -22.28 -21.23 19.13
C ALA A 242 -22.98 -22.54 19.53
N ILE A 243 -23.33 -22.74 20.81
CA ILE A 243 -24.10 -23.94 21.23
C ILE A 243 -25.53 -23.98 20.70
N GLY A 244 -26.11 -22.80 20.41
CA GLY A 244 -27.43 -22.75 19.75
C GLY A 244 -27.37 -23.03 18.25
N HIS A 245 -26.17 -23.10 17.69
CA HIS A 245 -25.91 -23.40 16.26
C HIS A 245 -25.55 -24.90 16.06
N LEU A 246 -25.04 -25.57 17.09
CA LEU A 246 -24.77 -27.01 17.12
C LEU A 246 -26.06 -27.84 17.17
#